data_3c815e4ae5cf548ad7af03d9b34b341d
#
_entry.id   3c815e4ae5cf548ad7af03d9b34b341d
#
_cell.length_a   1.000
_cell.length_b   1.000
_cell.length_c   1.000
_cell.angle_alpha   90.00
_cell.angle_beta   90.00
_cell.angle_gamma   90.00
#
_symmetry.space_group_name_H-M   'P 1'
#
loop_
_entity.id
_entity.type
_entity.pdbx_description
1 polymer ?
#
loop_
_entity_poly.entity_id
_entity_poly.type
_entity_poly.pdbx_seq_one_letter_code
_entity_poly.pdbx_strand_id
1 'polypeptide(L)'
;MKSLHTRAVVYGLVIVLGLLSALPNLLSPTMSGKLPDWYQQNTVSLGLDLQGGSHLLLEADIQELFASEHEAIAGELTNSLREADIRYGRIQMTDRGIELPVRQPERVSEAASLARKLATDTPDGTRRLDVDINGGRLVLTLTESWRAGISRDAVERSLEVVRRRLDETGLVKPSITRQGSDGILVQMPGVADPSEIRELLGTTAKMTFHWAARAT
;
A
#
# COMPACT_ATOMS: atom_id res chain seq x y z
N MET A 1 51.72 -7.41 -45.52
CA MET A 1 51.47 -8.52 -44.58
C MET A 1 51.30 -8.10 -43.13
N LYS A 2 51.86 -6.95 -42.68
CA LYS A 2 51.69 -6.42 -41.30
C LYS A 2 50.23 -6.06 -40.93
N SER A 3 49.39 -5.67 -41.89
CA SER A 3 48.00 -5.28 -41.62
C SER A 3 47.07 -6.44 -41.28
N LEU A 4 47.33 -7.65 -41.73
CA LEU A 4 46.48 -8.81 -41.49
C LEU A 4 46.69 -9.35 -40.06
N HIS A 5 47.95 -9.43 -39.62
CA HIS A 5 48.29 -9.83 -38.24
C HIS A 5 47.76 -8.81 -37.21
N THR A 6 47.86 -7.51 -37.51
CA THR A 6 47.35 -6.46 -36.63
C THR A 6 45.83 -6.54 -36.50
N ARG A 7 45.11 -6.77 -37.59
CA ARG A 7 43.65 -6.97 -37.58
C ARG A 7 43.26 -8.22 -36.80
N ALA A 8 43.97 -9.34 -36.99
CA ALA A 8 43.71 -10.57 -36.25
C ALA A 8 43.93 -10.40 -34.75
N VAL A 9 44.98 -9.66 -34.34
CA VAL A 9 45.24 -9.35 -32.93
C VAL A 9 44.15 -8.46 -32.36
N VAL A 10 43.69 -7.43 -33.09
CA VAL A 10 42.60 -6.54 -32.63
C VAL A 10 41.31 -7.32 -32.49
N TYR A 11 40.94 -8.16 -33.46
CA TYR A 11 39.73 -9.00 -33.34
C TYR A 11 39.83 -10.00 -32.21
N GLY A 12 40.97 -10.63 -32.00
CA GLY A 12 41.24 -11.53 -30.89
C GLY A 12 41.05 -10.83 -29.54
N LEU A 13 41.59 -9.62 -29.42
CA LEU A 13 41.46 -8.80 -28.20
C LEU A 13 40.00 -8.41 -27.91
N VAL A 14 39.23 -8.03 -28.94
CA VAL A 14 37.79 -7.70 -28.81
C VAL A 14 37.01 -8.93 -28.38
N ILE A 15 37.29 -10.10 -28.95
CA ILE A 15 36.62 -11.36 -28.57
C ILE A 15 36.94 -11.72 -27.11
N VAL A 16 38.19 -11.62 -26.70
CA VAL A 16 38.60 -11.89 -25.31
C VAL A 16 37.96 -10.91 -24.34
N LEU A 17 37.91 -9.62 -24.66
CA LEU A 17 37.21 -8.61 -23.86
C LEU A 17 35.71 -8.91 -23.78
N GLY A 18 35.05 -9.29 -24.86
CA GLY A 18 33.67 -9.69 -24.89
C GLY A 18 33.38 -10.92 -24.03
N LEU A 19 34.21 -11.94 -24.10
CA LEU A 19 34.12 -13.14 -23.27
C LEU A 19 34.33 -12.82 -21.78
N LEU A 20 35.32 -11.99 -21.45
CA LEU A 20 35.55 -11.54 -20.09
C LEU A 20 34.34 -10.74 -19.56
N SER A 21 33.74 -9.88 -20.37
CA SER A 21 32.54 -9.12 -19.98
C SER A 21 31.31 -10.00 -19.77
N ALA A 22 31.19 -11.11 -20.50
CA ALA A 22 30.06 -12.04 -20.36
C ALA A 22 30.26 -13.09 -19.24
N LEU A 23 31.50 -13.26 -18.76
CA LEU A 23 31.87 -14.27 -17.76
C LEU A 23 31.03 -14.20 -16.46
N PRO A 24 30.71 -13.03 -15.90
CA PRO A 24 29.91 -12.95 -14.67
C PRO A 24 28.51 -13.54 -14.82
N ASN A 25 27.96 -13.53 -16.04
CA ASN A 25 26.62 -14.09 -16.30
C ASN A 25 26.60 -15.62 -16.44
N LEU A 26 27.79 -16.24 -16.66
CA LEU A 26 27.96 -17.69 -16.81
C LEU A 26 28.35 -18.38 -15.49
N LEU A 27 28.82 -17.61 -14.51
CA LEU A 27 29.26 -18.15 -13.22
C LEU A 27 28.09 -18.34 -12.27
N SER A 28 28.07 -19.45 -11.54
CA SER A 28 27.08 -19.70 -10.51
C SER A 28 27.22 -18.68 -9.34
N PRO A 29 26.13 -18.37 -8.62
CA PRO A 29 26.11 -17.39 -7.52
C PRO A 29 27.18 -17.63 -6.45
N THR A 30 27.55 -18.88 -6.21
CA THR A 30 28.60 -19.27 -5.25
C THR A 30 30.02 -18.90 -5.69
N MET A 31 30.26 -18.78 -6.97
CA MET A 31 31.55 -18.40 -7.52
C MET A 31 31.69 -16.90 -7.79
N SER A 32 30.57 -16.24 -8.10
CA SER A 32 30.53 -14.79 -8.35
C SER A 32 30.87 -13.98 -7.09
N GLY A 33 30.56 -14.48 -5.88
CA GLY A 33 30.91 -13.83 -4.62
C GLY A 33 32.39 -13.64 -4.33
N LYS A 34 33.28 -14.24 -5.15
CA LYS A 34 34.76 -14.05 -5.07
C LYS A 34 35.31 -12.99 -6.01
N LEU A 35 34.44 -12.41 -6.85
CA LEU A 35 34.85 -11.38 -7.82
C LEU A 35 34.69 -9.98 -7.19
N PRO A 36 35.50 -8.99 -7.65
CA PRO A 36 35.38 -7.61 -7.17
C PRO A 36 33.99 -7.02 -7.42
N ASP A 37 33.48 -6.19 -6.50
CA ASP A 37 32.12 -5.63 -6.53
C ASP A 37 31.79 -4.86 -7.82
N TRP A 38 32.78 -4.13 -8.40
CA TRP A 38 32.61 -3.38 -9.64
C TRP A 38 32.34 -4.31 -10.85
N TYR A 39 32.78 -5.56 -10.78
CA TYR A 39 32.58 -6.56 -11.82
C TYR A 39 31.25 -7.31 -11.64
N GLN A 40 30.80 -7.47 -10.41
CA GLN A 40 29.51 -8.08 -10.07
C GLN A 40 28.32 -7.18 -10.45
N GLN A 41 28.50 -5.85 -10.43
CA GLN A 41 27.44 -4.89 -10.76
C GLN A 41 26.99 -4.96 -12.23
N ASN A 42 27.77 -5.59 -13.11
CA ASN A 42 27.45 -5.74 -14.54
C ASN A 42 26.75 -7.06 -14.88
N THR A 43 26.24 -7.80 -13.88
CA THR A 43 25.45 -9.01 -14.14
C THR A 43 24.04 -8.64 -14.59
N VAL A 44 23.58 -9.29 -15.65
CA VAL A 44 22.19 -9.19 -16.09
C VAL A 44 21.32 -9.96 -15.09
N SER A 45 20.45 -9.27 -14.36
CA SER A 45 19.47 -9.94 -13.53
C SER A 45 18.44 -10.63 -14.44
N LEU A 46 18.55 -11.95 -14.51
CA LEU A 46 17.58 -12.78 -15.21
C LEU A 46 16.24 -12.68 -14.51
N GLY A 47 15.15 -12.50 -15.26
CA GLY A 47 13.80 -12.45 -14.71
C GLY A 47 13.38 -13.79 -14.07
N LEU A 48 12.27 -13.77 -13.34
CA LEU A 48 11.68 -14.93 -12.65
C LEU A 48 11.54 -16.16 -13.53
N ASP A 49 11.22 -15.95 -14.81
CA ASP A 49 11.01 -17.05 -15.79
C ASP A 49 12.25 -17.89 -16.07
N LEU A 50 13.44 -17.31 -15.85
CA LEU A 50 14.72 -17.97 -16.13
C LEU A 50 15.46 -18.41 -14.85
N GLN A 51 15.27 -17.72 -13.75
CA GLN A 51 15.89 -18.07 -12.46
C GLN A 51 15.01 -18.94 -11.58
N GLY A 52 13.71 -19.01 -11.89
CA GLY A 52 12.70 -19.50 -10.95
C GLY A 52 12.49 -18.51 -9.80
N GLY A 53 11.44 -18.67 -9.09
CA GLY A 53 11.10 -17.82 -7.94
C GLY A 53 9.62 -17.86 -7.62
N SER A 54 9.24 -17.17 -6.58
CA SER A 54 7.84 -17.05 -6.17
C SER A 54 7.31 -15.66 -6.45
N HIS A 55 6.00 -15.59 -6.71
CA HIS A 55 5.25 -14.35 -6.74
C HIS A 55 4.07 -14.47 -5.78
N LEU A 56 3.88 -13.39 -5.05
CA LEU A 56 2.80 -13.27 -4.08
C LEU A 56 1.98 -12.03 -4.45
N LEU A 57 0.68 -12.20 -4.60
CA LEU A 57 -0.26 -11.10 -4.71
C LEU A 57 -0.84 -10.83 -3.32
N LEU A 58 -0.64 -9.62 -2.83
CA LEU A 58 -1.24 -9.10 -1.61
C LEU A 58 -2.38 -8.17 -2.00
N GLU A 59 -3.47 -8.23 -1.28
CA GLU A 59 -4.61 -7.33 -1.46
C GLU A 59 -4.80 -6.51 -0.18
N ALA A 60 -4.99 -5.21 -0.33
CA ALA A 60 -5.33 -4.34 0.79
C ALA A 60 -6.81 -4.53 1.17
N ASP A 61 -7.10 -4.67 2.46
CA ASP A 61 -8.49 -4.73 2.93
C ASP A 61 -9.13 -3.34 2.92
N ILE A 62 -9.60 -2.96 1.73
CA ILE A 62 -10.26 -1.66 1.52
C ILE A 62 -11.61 -1.59 2.23
N GLN A 63 -12.28 -2.71 2.48
CA GLN A 63 -13.55 -2.72 3.19
C GLN A 63 -13.38 -2.37 4.66
N GLU A 64 -12.38 -2.95 5.34
CA GLU A 64 -12.04 -2.58 6.71
C GLU A 64 -11.62 -1.10 6.81
N LEU A 65 -10.90 -0.61 5.81
CA LEU A 65 -10.51 0.80 5.74
C LEU A 65 -11.73 1.72 5.70
N PHE A 66 -12.71 1.44 4.83
CA PHE A 66 -13.93 2.23 4.75
C PHE A 66 -14.79 2.11 6.01
N ALA A 67 -14.87 0.93 6.61
CA ALA A 67 -15.58 0.75 7.88
C ALA A 67 -14.97 1.62 8.99
N SER A 68 -13.65 1.62 9.11
CA SER A 68 -12.94 2.43 10.09
C SER A 68 -13.12 3.94 9.84
N GLU A 69 -13.16 4.35 8.57
CA GLU A 69 -13.42 5.74 8.17
C GLU A 69 -14.85 6.16 8.55
N HIS A 70 -15.85 5.30 8.32
CA HIS A 70 -17.22 5.54 8.75
C HIS A 70 -17.33 5.66 10.27
N GLU A 71 -16.63 4.83 11.04
CA GLU A 71 -16.62 4.93 12.51
C GLU A 71 -16.00 6.26 12.98
N ALA A 72 -14.91 6.70 12.39
CA ALA A 72 -14.27 7.97 12.70
C ALA A 72 -15.23 9.15 12.45
N ILE A 73 -15.85 9.18 11.26
CA ILE A 73 -16.82 10.22 10.88
C ILE A 73 -18.03 10.22 11.81
N ALA A 74 -18.55 9.03 12.15
CA ALA A 74 -19.67 8.93 13.08
C ALA A 74 -19.31 9.48 14.47
N GLY A 75 -18.08 9.23 14.94
CA GLY A 75 -17.54 9.79 16.17
C GLY A 75 -17.46 11.32 16.13
N GLU A 76 -16.88 11.88 15.08
CA GLU A 76 -16.76 13.32 14.87
C GLU A 76 -18.15 14.01 14.82
N LEU A 77 -19.08 13.43 14.05
CA LEU A 77 -20.44 13.94 13.91
C LEU A 77 -21.19 13.93 15.26
N THR A 78 -21.11 12.82 15.98
CA THR A 78 -21.81 12.71 17.29
C THR A 78 -21.25 13.68 18.32
N ASN A 79 -19.96 13.96 18.30
CA ASN A 79 -19.36 14.97 19.16
C ASN A 79 -19.88 16.37 18.80
N SER A 80 -19.89 16.73 17.51
CA SER A 80 -20.41 18.02 17.05
C SER A 80 -21.91 18.21 17.35
N LEU A 81 -22.72 17.15 17.20
CA LEU A 81 -24.15 17.19 17.54
C LEU A 81 -24.37 17.32 19.04
N ARG A 82 -23.55 16.68 19.87
CA ARG A 82 -23.63 16.79 21.33
C ARG A 82 -23.24 18.18 21.81
N GLU A 83 -22.19 18.77 21.23
CA GLU A 83 -21.80 20.16 21.53
C GLU A 83 -22.89 21.17 21.17
N ALA A 84 -23.65 20.89 20.11
CA ALA A 84 -24.77 21.70 19.67
C ALA A 84 -26.09 21.36 20.40
N ASP A 85 -26.09 20.44 21.38
CA ASP A 85 -27.31 19.95 22.08
C ASP A 85 -28.40 19.43 21.13
N ILE A 86 -27.99 18.76 20.02
CA ILE A 86 -28.89 18.12 19.07
C ILE A 86 -29.05 16.66 19.44
N ARG A 87 -30.29 16.24 19.71
CA ARG A 87 -30.60 14.85 20.06
C ARG A 87 -30.73 14.00 18.82
N TYR A 88 -30.01 12.87 18.80
CA TYR A 88 -30.03 11.90 17.70
C TYR A 88 -30.41 10.50 18.19
N GLY A 89 -30.79 9.64 17.28
CA GLY A 89 -31.09 8.23 17.54
C GLY A 89 -29.89 7.33 17.32
N ARG A 90 -30.16 6.04 17.22
CA ARG A 90 -29.08 5.04 16.96
C ARG A 90 -28.51 5.24 15.57
N ILE A 91 -27.19 5.34 15.49
CA ILE A 91 -26.46 5.39 14.24
C ILE A 91 -26.51 4.00 13.60
N GLN A 92 -26.76 3.98 12.31
CA GLN A 92 -26.68 2.78 11.48
C GLN A 92 -25.55 2.96 10.47
N MET A 93 -24.57 2.05 10.50
CA MET A 93 -23.53 1.98 9.50
C MET A 93 -23.96 0.98 8.43
N THR A 94 -23.92 1.41 7.20
CA THR A 94 -24.24 0.60 6.02
C THR A 94 -23.02 0.59 5.10
N ASP A 95 -22.98 -0.34 4.15
CA ASP A 95 -21.90 -0.40 3.14
C ASP A 95 -21.81 0.89 2.31
N ARG A 96 -22.88 1.68 2.26
CA ARG A 96 -22.96 2.94 1.51
C ARG A 96 -22.60 4.17 2.34
N GLY A 97 -22.67 4.09 3.67
CA GLY A 97 -22.41 5.23 4.52
C GLY A 97 -23.06 5.13 5.90
N ILE A 98 -23.30 6.28 6.48
CA ILE A 98 -23.81 6.45 7.85
C ILE A 98 -25.22 7.01 7.79
N GLU A 99 -26.15 6.37 8.47
CA GLU A 99 -27.49 6.90 8.68
C GLU A 99 -27.69 7.28 10.15
N LEU A 100 -28.08 8.53 10.37
CA LEU A 100 -28.30 9.09 11.70
C LEU A 100 -29.66 9.77 11.78
N PRO A 101 -30.64 9.20 12.52
CA PRO A 101 -31.93 9.85 12.74
C PRO A 101 -31.78 10.98 13.72
N VAL A 102 -32.27 12.19 13.36
CA VAL A 102 -32.34 13.35 14.24
C VAL A 102 -33.69 13.33 14.95
N ARG A 103 -33.68 13.37 16.30
CA ARG A 103 -34.92 13.31 17.11
C ARG A 103 -35.68 14.61 17.18
N GLN A 104 -35.08 15.71 16.77
CA GLN A 104 -35.63 17.06 16.75
C GLN A 104 -35.87 17.50 15.31
N PRO A 105 -37.07 17.32 14.73
CA PRO A 105 -37.33 17.61 13.31
C PRO A 105 -36.98 19.04 12.91
N GLU A 106 -37.21 19.99 13.84
CA GLU A 106 -36.89 21.41 13.66
C GLU A 106 -35.41 21.72 13.54
N ARG A 107 -34.55 20.82 14.03
CA ARG A 107 -33.09 21.00 14.03
C ARG A 107 -32.35 20.13 13.00
N VAL A 108 -33.08 19.42 12.13
CA VAL A 108 -32.48 18.58 11.10
C VAL A 108 -31.61 19.39 10.16
N SER A 109 -32.02 20.60 9.79
CA SER A 109 -31.24 21.47 8.90
C SER A 109 -29.93 21.93 9.54
N GLU A 110 -29.95 22.18 10.85
CA GLU A 110 -28.78 22.56 11.63
C GLU A 110 -27.80 21.36 11.74
N ALA A 111 -28.32 20.18 12.05
CA ALA A 111 -27.53 18.95 12.08
C ALA A 111 -26.88 18.68 10.71
N ALA A 112 -27.62 18.89 9.62
CA ALA A 112 -27.06 18.75 8.26
C ALA A 112 -25.98 19.80 7.97
N SER A 113 -26.10 21.01 8.50
CA SER A 113 -25.07 22.04 8.32
C SER A 113 -23.76 21.67 9.03
N LEU A 114 -23.85 21.09 10.23
CA LEU A 114 -22.69 20.54 10.96
C LEU A 114 -22.05 19.39 10.19
N ALA A 115 -22.85 18.45 9.68
CA ALA A 115 -22.35 17.36 8.85
C ALA A 115 -21.66 17.86 7.56
N ARG A 116 -22.19 18.89 6.90
CA ARG A 116 -21.57 19.51 5.73
C ARG A 116 -20.25 20.22 6.06
N LYS A 117 -20.15 20.81 7.25
CA LYS A 117 -18.90 21.40 7.72
C LYS A 117 -17.82 20.32 7.87
N LEU A 118 -18.15 19.18 8.49
CA LEU A 118 -17.26 18.03 8.57
C LEU A 118 -16.88 17.48 7.19
N ALA A 119 -17.81 17.52 6.22
CA ALA A 119 -17.57 17.04 4.87
C ALA A 119 -16.49 17.81 4.10
N THR A 120 -16.20 19.05 4.48
CA THR A 120 -15.24 19.94 3.82
C THR A 120 -14.02 20.27 4.70
N ASP A 121 -13.99 19.77 5.92
CA ASP A 121 -12.87 19.99 6.87
C ASP A 121 -11.72 19.00 6.57
N THR A 122 -11.11 19.15 5.40
CA THR A 122 -9.97 18.36 4.93
C THR A 122 -8.81 19.28 4.63
N PRO A 123 -7.54 18.85 4.87
CA PRO A 123 -6.36 19.68 4.67
C PRO A 123 -6.17 20.20 3.23
N ASP A 124 -6.65 19.43 2.25
CA ASP A 124 -6.55 19.71 0.81
C ASP A 124 -7.82 20.33 0.22
N GLY A 125 -8.85 20.54 1.03
CA GLY A 125 -10.15 21.04 0.60
C GLY A 125 -10.97 20.03 -0.22
N THR A 126 -10.57 18.77 -0.30
CA THR A 126 -11.31 17.72 -0.98
C THR A 126 -12.59 17.40 -0.21
N ARG A 127 -13.70 17.34 -0.91
CA ARG A 127 -14.98 16.99 -0.28
C ARG A 127 -14.99 15.51 0.12
N ARG A 128 -15.04 15.26 1.41
CA ARG A 128 -15.00 13.93 2.05
C ARG A 128 -16.33 13.19 1.96
N LEU A 129 -17.44 13.93 2.15
CA LEU A 129 -18.78 13.38 2.32
C LEU A 129 -19.80 14.07 1.46
N ASP A 130 -20.77 13.32 0.98
CA ASP A 130 -22.07 13.79 0.55
C ASP A 130 -23.05 13.68 1.70
N VAL A 131 -23.83 14.73 1.94
CA VAL A 131 -24.78 14.81 3.08
C VAL A 131 -26.17 15.07 2.53
N ASP A 132 -27.04 14.08 2.71
CA ASP A 132 -28.45 14.13 2.32
C ASP A 132 -29.36 14.04 3.53
N ILE A 133 -30.58 14.56 3.38
CA ILE A 133 -31.62 14.47 4.38
C ILE A 133 -32.76 13.60 3.81
N ASN A 134 -33.03 12.48 4.48
CA ASN A 134 -34.11 11.59 4.08
C ASN A 134 -35.04 11.29 5.27
N GLY A 135 -36.27 11.83 5.26
CA GLY A 135 -37.27 11.55 6.28
C GLY A 135 -36.82 11.87 7.71
N GLY A 136 -36.10 12.99 7.92
CA GLY A 136 -35.59 13.40 9.24
C GLY A 136 -34.32 12.65 9.67
N ARG A 137 -33.72 11.89 8.77
CA ARG A 137 -32.43 11.24 8.96
C ARG A 137 -31.36 11.95 8.13
N LEU A 138 -30.16 12.05 8.68
CA LEU A 138 -28.98 12.41 7.92
C LEU A 138 -28.42 11.13 7.29
N VAL A 139 -28.13 11.18 6.00
CA VAL A 139 -27.45 10.13 5.25
C VAL A 139 -26.12 10.71 4.78
N LEU A 140 -25.03 10.16 5.28
CA LEU A 140 -23.67 10.58 4.93
C LEU A 140 -23.01 9.47 4.11
N THR A 141 -22.54 9.83 2.95
CA THR A 141 -21.86 8.88 2.03
C THR A 141 -20.49 9.42 1.69
N LEU A 142 -19.46 8.56 1.75
CA LEU A 142 -18.13 8.94 1.27
C LEU A 142 -18.16 9.25 -0.23
N THR A 143 -17.62 10.39 -0.62
CA THR A 143 -17.49 10.73 -2.05
C THR A 143 -16.55 9.76 -2.75
N GLU A 144 -16.78 9.54 -4.05
CA GLU A 144 -15.94 8.64 -4.84
C GLU A 144 -14.47 9.13 -4.90
N SER A 145 -14.28 10.46 -4.99
CA SER A 145 -12.95 11.06 -4.95
C SER A 145 -12.20 10.76 -3.64
N TRP A 146 -12.91 10.86 -2.50
CA TRP A 146 -12.34 10.55 -1.20
C TRP A 146 -12.02 9.06 -1.06
N ARG A 147 -12.95 8.18 -1.44
CA ARG A 147 -12.73 6.72 -1.45
C ARG A 147 -11.51 6.34 -2.27
N ALA A 148 -11.39 6.88 -3.49
CA ALA A 148 -10.24 6.64 -4.36
C ALA A 148 -8.94 7.18 -3.76
N GLY A 149 -8.98 8.33 -3.07
CA GLY A 149 -7.84 8.93 -2.38
C GLY A 149 -7.32 8.03 -1.26
N ILE A 150 -8.19 7.71 -0.29
CA ILE A 150 -7.79 6.90 0.87
C ILE A 150 -7.34 5.48 0.47
N SER A 151 -7.97 4.89 -0.56
CA SER A 151 -7.53 3.59 -1.10
C SER A 151 -6.14 3.67 -1.70
N ARG A 152 -5.85 4.71 -2.48
CA ARG A 152 -4.52 4.92 -3.06
C ARG A 152 -3.46 5.07 -1.99
N ASP A 153 -3.72 5.93 -0.99
CA ASP A 153 -2.80 6.20 0.11
C ASP A 153 -2.55 4.95 0.97
N ALA A 154 -3.59 4.13 1.16
CA ALA A 154 -3.46 2.87 1.88
C ALA A 154 -2.55 1.88 1.14
N VAL A 155 -2.74 1.73 -0.18
CA VAL A 155 -1.90 0.86 -1.01
C VAL A 155 -0.46 1.37 -1.05
N GLU A 156 -0.24 2.68 -1.17
CA GLU A 156 1.11 3.27 -1.15
C GLU A 156 1.84 3.03 0.17
N ARG A 157 1.15 3.24 1.29
CA ARG A 157 1.71 2.94 2.62
C ARG A 157 1.98 1.45 2.81
N SER A 158 1.07 0.59 2.36
CA SER A 158 1.27 -0.87 2.41
C SER A 158 2.47 -1.30 1.58
N LEU A 159 2.67 -0.71 0.40
CA LEU A 159 3.81 -0.97 -0.47
C LEU A 159 5.13 -0.57 0.21
N GLU A 160 5.16 0.56 0.90
CA GLU A 160 6.32 1.00 1.67
C GLU A 160 6.63 0.07 2.84
N VAL A 161 5.60 -0.37 3.58
CA VAL A 161 5.75 -1.33 4.69
C VAL A 161 6.26 -2.67 4.18
N VAL A 162 5.70 -3.20 3.09
CA VAL A 162 6.14 -4.45 2.47
C VAL A 162 7.61 -4.34 2.04
N ARG A 163 7.99 -3.24 1.37
CA ARG A 163 9.37 -2.99 0.96
C ARG A 163 10.32 -3.01 2.14
N ARG A 164 10.00 -2.26 3.21
CA ARG A 164 10.85 -2.19 4.41
C ARG A 164 11.02 -3.56 5.06
N ARG A 165 9.94 -4.33 5.20
CA ARG A 165 10.02 -5.68 5.79
C ARG A 165 10.87 -6.63 4.97
N LEU A 166 10.77 -6.56 3.64
CA LEU A 166 11.57 -7.41 2.76
C LEU A 166 13.04 -6.97 2.73
N ASP A 167 13.34 -5.68 2.78
CA ASP A 167 14.71 -5.17 2.86
C ASP A 167 15.41 -5.59 4.16
N GLU A 168 14.68 -5.65 5.28
CA GLU A 168 15.20 -6.11 6.58
C GLU A 168 15.61 -7.58 6.58
N THR A 169 15.06 -8.40 5.70
CA THR A 169 15.42 -9.82 5.59
C THR A 169 16.75 -10.07 4.91
N GLY A 170 17.30 -9.08 4.21
CA GLY A 170 18.52 -9.22 3.43
C GLY A 170 18.41 -10.17 2.24
N LEU A 171 17.21 -10.59 1.89
CA LEU A 171 16.92 -11.43 0.74
C LEU A 171 17.19 -10.66 -0.56
N VAL A 172 17.49 -11.39 -1.62
CA VAL A 172 17.80 -10.85 -2.95
C VAL A 172 16.70 -9.91 -3.43
N LYS A 173 17.09 -8.72 -3.90
CA LYS A 173 16.24 -7.59 -4.37
C LYS A 173 14.86 -8.01 -4.88
N PRO A 174 13.80 -7.87 -4.06
CA PRO A 174 12.44 -8.17 -4.49
C PRO A 174 11.96 -7.12 -5.49
N SER A 175 11.17 -7.53 -6.48
CA SER A 175 10.40 -6.58 -7.30
C SER A 175 9.03 -6.41 -6.68
N ILE A 176 8.69 -5.19 -6.26
CA ILE A 176 7.42 -4.87 -5.63
C ILE A 176 6.72 -3.84 -6.50
N THR A 177 5.59 -4.24 -7.07
CA THR A 177 4.80 -3.40 -7.99
C THR A 177 3.33 -3.37 -7.59
N ARG A 178 2.69 -2.23 -7.81
CA ARG A 178 1.24 -2.11 -7.65
C ARG A 178 0.53 -2.85 -8.79
N GLN A 179 -0.52 -3.59 -8.46
CA GLN A 179 -1.36 -4.28 -9.41
C GLN A 179 -2.83 -3.92 -9.19
N GLY A 180 -3.44 -3.24 -10.16
CA GLY A 180 -4.82 -2.79 -10.04
C GLY A 180 -5.01 -1.64 -9.04
N SER A 181 -6.16 -1.61 -8.39
CA SER A 181 -6.56 -0.57 -7.42
C SER A 181 -6.06 -0.82 -6.00
N ASP A 182 -5.96 -2.08 -5.59
CA ASP A 182 -5.79 -2.57 -4.22
C ASP A 182 -4.71 -3.64 -4.07
N GLY A 183 -4.17 -4.16 -5.20
CA GLY A 183 -3.18 -5.21 -5.22
C GLY A 183 -1.73 -4.73 -5.18
N ILE A 184 -0.87 -5.51 -4.54
CA ILE A 184 0.59 -5.38 -4.52
C ILE A 184 1.17 -6.72 -4.95
N LEU A 185 1.84 -6.72 -6.10
CA LEU A 185 2.57 -7.89 -6.60
C LEU A 185 4.01 -7.85 -6.08
N VAL A 186 4.37 -8.88 -5.33
CA VAL A 186 5.73 -9.12 -4.83
C VAL A 186 6.34 -10.28 -5.60
N GLN A 187 7.46 -10.04 -6.26
CA GLN A 187 8.20 -11.04 -7.03
C GLN A 187 9.57 -11.23 -6.41
N MET A 188 9.91 -12.48 -6.08
CA MET A 188 11.16 -12.83 -5.42
C MET A 188 11.93 -13.87 -6.23
N PRO A 189 12.97 -13.43 -6.97
CA PRO A 189 13.84 -14.33 -7.71
C PRO A 189 14.61 -15.24 -6.76
N GLY A 190 14.70 -16.54 -7.10
CA GLY A 190 15.49 -17.50 -6.34
C GLY A 190 14.87 -18.04 -5.05
N VAL A 191 13.68 -17.57 -4.67
CA VAL A 191 12.92 -18.10 -3.52
C VAL A 191 11.88 -19.08 -4.03
N ALA A 192 12.05 -20.36 -3.74
CA ALA A 192 11.16 -21.41 -4.23
C ALA A 192 9.87 -21.53 -3.40
N ASP A 193 9.92 -21.20 -2.12
CA ASP A 193 8.78 -21.33 -1.20
C ASP A 193 8.19 -19.97 -0.82
N PRO A 194 6.96 -19.67 -1.28
CA PRO A 194 6.27 -18.43 -0.92
C PRO A 194 5.78 -18.41 0.55
N SER A 195 5.84 -19.50 1.28
CA SER A 195 5.35 -19.58 2.66
C SER A 195 6.21 -18.76 3.63
N GLU A 196 7.52 -18.72 3.45
CA GLU A 196 8.44 -17.90 4.25
C GLU A 196 8.10 -16.41 4.10
N ILE A 197 7.81 -15.98 2.88
CA ILE A 197 7.44 -14.59 2.60
C ILE A 197 6.08 -14.24 3.22
N ARG A 198 5.14 -15.19 3.14
CA ARG A 198 3.81 -15.01 3.73
C ARG A 198 3.87 -14.86 5.24
N GLU A 199 4.73 -15.62 5.92
CA GLU A 199 4.93 -15.54 7.36
C GLU A 199 5.55 -14.18 7.76
N LEU A 200 6.57 -13.72 7.04
CA LEU A 200 7.21 -12.42 7.24
C LEU A 200 6.26 -11.23 7.03
N LEU A 201 5.39 -11.31 6.03
CA LEU A 201 4.45 -10.24 5.71
C LEU A 201 3.15 -10.33 6.51
N GLY A 202 2.74 -11.54 6.93
CA GLY A 202 1.47 -11.80 7.60
C GLY A 202 1.39 -11.35 9.05
N THR A 203 2.50 -11.02 9.69
CA THR A 203 2.52 -10.51 11.07
C THR A 203 2.11 -9.03 11.07
N THR A 204 0.80 -8.77 11.13
CA THR A 204 0.27 -7.43 11.36
C THR A 204 0.01 -7.24 12.85
N ALA A 205 0.75 -6.32 13.48
CA ALA A 205 0.46 -5.92 14.86
C ALA A 205 -0.48 -4.71 14.82
N LYS A 206 -1.75 -4.91 15.21
CA LYS A 206 -2.67 -3.79 15.47
C LYS A 206 -2.36 -3.26 16.87
N MET A 207 -1.84 -2.03 16.94
CA MET A 207 -1.58 -1.37 18.23
C MET A 207 -2.87 -0.73 18.72
N THR A 208 -3.38 -1.17 19.88
CA THR A 208 -4.54 -0.57 20.54
C THR A 208 -4.09 0.05 21.85
N PHE A 209 -4.50 1.30 22.09
CA PHE A 209 -4.27 2.00 23.35
C PHE A 209 -5.50 1.88 24.23
N HIS A 210 -5.32 1.40 25.46
CA HIS A 210 -6.37 1.31 26.45
C HIS A 210 -6.05 2.23 27.65
N TRP A 211 -7.02 2.99 28.11
CA TRP A 211 -6.92 3.72 29.36
C TRP A 211 -7.01 2.74 30.53
N ALA A 212 -5.96 2.65 31.32
CA ALA A 212 -6.01 1.89 32.57
C ALA A 212 -6.51 2.80 33.70
N ALA A 213 -7.71 2.57 34.19
CA ALA A 213 -8.16 3.19 35.43
C ALA A 213 -7.55 2.43 36.61
N ARG A 214 -6.81 3.15 37.47
CA ARG A 214 -6.32 2.59 38.73
C ARG A 214 -7.50 2.56 39.69
N ALA A 215 -7.95 1.39 40.09
CA ALA A 215 -8.88 1.24 41.20
C ALA A 215 -8.15 1.69 42.49
N THR A 216 -8.67 2.73 43.13
CA THR A 216 -8.30 3.19 44.48
C THR A 216 -9.10 2.43 45.50
#